data_17e6859e055432e89d4e5b7966ba86a5
#
_entry.id   17e6859e055432e89d4e5b7966ba86a5
#
_cell.length_a   1.000
_cell.length_b   1.000
_cell.length_c   1.000
_cell.angle_alpha   90.00
_cell.angle_beta   90.00
_cell.angle_gamma   90.00
#
_symmetry.space_group_name_H-M   'P 1'
#
loop_
_entity.id
_entity.type
_entity.pdbx_description
1 polymer ?
#
loop_
_entity_poly.entity_id
_entity_poly.type
_entity_poly.pdbx_seq_one_letter_code
_entity_poly.pdbx_strand_id
1 'polypeptide(L)'
;TAAYTAVDRAETNVPAAFAVNAAAVHNLADAARSVHARFIHISTDYVFDGTSKTPYREHDYTNPQSVYGRTKATGELLALAANPESTIIRTSWLFSEYGNNFVKTMLRLAKERDSLSVVNDQIGCPTYAGDLAQAIITLLQHPSPSRGIYHFGGNKSVTWYEFSQT
;
A
#
# COMPACT_ATOMS: atom_id res chain seq x y z
N THR A 1 -7.50 8.49 -5.40
CA THR A 1 -6.95 8.07 -4.10
C THR A 1 -5.91 9.08 -3.64
N ALA A 2 -6.08 9.61 -2.43
CA ALA A 2 -5.13 10.52 -1.81
C ALA A 2 -4.35 9.77 -0.72
N ALA A 3 -3.03 9.90 -0.70
CA ALA A 3 -2.18 9.38 0.36
C ALA A 3 -0.86 10.17 0.41
N TYR A 4 -0.28 10.26 1.60
CA TYR A 4 1.08 10.73 1.77
C TYR A 4 2.03 9.54 1.55
N THR A 5 2.61 9.43 0.36
CA THR A 5 3.39 8.24 -0.08
C THR A 5 4.91 8.43 -0.05
N ALA A 6 5.38 9.64 0.26
CA ALA A 6 6.81 9.93 0.34
C ALA A 6 7.36 9.39 1.67
N VAL A 7 7.80 8.12 1.69
CA VAL A 7 8.25 7.38 2.88
C VAL A 7 9.30 8.15 3.67
N ASP A 8 10.39 8.56 3.02
CA ASP A 8 11.49 9.29 3.68
C ASP A 8 11.05 10.66 4.20
N ARG A 9 10.22 11.36 3.44
CA ARG A 9 9.69 12.66 3.88
C ARG A 9 8.73 12.55 5.05
N ALA A 10 8.07 11.41 5.24
CA ALA A 10 7.20 11.20 6.38
C ALA A 10 7.97 11.29 7.70
N GLU A 11 9.24 10.86 7.74
CA GLU A 11 10.09 10.94 8.94
C GLU A 11 10.29 12.38 9.44
N THR A 12 10.31 13.35 8.51
CA THR A 12 10.48 14.78 8.84
C THR A 12 9.17 15.57 8.82
N ASN A 13 8.08 15.01 8.28
CA ASN A 13 6.79 15.67 8.16
C ASN A 13 5.66 14.82 8.77
N VAL A 14 5.88 14.37 9.99
CA VAL A 14 5.00 13.48 10.75
C VAL A 14 3.55 14.00 10.82
N PRO A 15 3.28 15.28 11.17
CA PRO A 15 1.91 15.76 11.27
C PRO A 15 1.13 15.67 9.96
N ALA A 16 1.76 16.05 8.83
CA ALA A 16 1.10 15.97 7.52
C ALA A 16 0.84 14.51 7.10
N ALA A 17 1.78 13.61 7.36
CA ALA A 17 1.60 12.19 7.07
C ALA A 17 0.43 11.60 7.86
N PHE A 18 0.31 11.88 9.17
CA PHE A 18 -0.83 11.45 9.99
C PHE A 18 -2.15 12.11 9.56
N ALA A 19 -2.14 13.40 9.24
CA ALA A 19 -3.35 14.10 8.78
C ALA A 19 -3.94 13.42 7.53
N VAL A 20 -3.09 13.05 6.56
CA VAL A 20 -3.55 12.48 5.29
C VAL A 20 -3.82 10.96 5.42
N ASN A 21 -2.90 10.21 6.03
CA ASN A 21 -2.97 8.74 6.02
C ASN A 21 -3.81 8.15 7.17
N ALA A 22 -4.15 8.94 8.18
CA ALA A 22 -4.92 8.48 9.33
C ALA A 22 -6.20 9.33 9.54
N ALA A 23 -6.07 10.63 9.87
CA ALA A 23 -7.23 11.44 10.19
C ALA A 23 -8.21 11.61 9.00
N ALA A 24 -7.69 11.88 7.80
CA ALA A 24 -8.53 11.97 6.60
C ALA A 24 -9.19 10.63 6.26
N VAL A 25 -8.53 9.51 6.51
CA VAL A 25 -9.09 8.17 6.28
C VAL A 25 -10.28 7.92 7.21
N HIS A 26 -10.14 8.26 8.51
CA HIS A 26 -11.25 8.22 9.46
C HIS A 26 -12.46 9.02 8.96
N ASN A 27 -12.23 10.30 8.59
CA ASN A 27 -13.30 11.18 8.16
C ASN A 27 -14.02 10.66 6.91
N LEU A 28 -13.28 10.09 5.96
CA LEU A 28 -13.85 9.51 4.75
C LEU A 28 -14.64 8.22 5.03
N ALA A 29 -14.15 7.37 5.95
CA ALA A 29 -14.84 6.16 6.35
C ALA A 29 -16.16 6.49 7.09
N ASP A 30 -16.15 7.47 7.99
CA ASP A 30 -17.34 7.94 8.69
C ASP A 30 -18.36 8.56 7.73
N ALA A 31 -17.90 9.41 6.82
CA ALA A 31 -18.76 9.99 5.78
C ALA A 31 -19.36 8.91 4.87
N ALA A 32 -18.59 7.91 4.47
CA ALA A 32 -19.08 6.80 3.66
C ALA A 32 -20.16 6.00 4.42
N ARG A 33 -19.95 5.75 5.72
CA ARG A 33 -20.93 5.09 6.58
C ARG A 33 -22.24 5.87 6.67
N SER A 34 -22.17 7.20 6.84
CA SER A 34 -23.34 8.05 7.01
C SER A 34 -24.29 8.06 5.79
N VAL A 35 -23.74 7.77 4.59
CA VAL A 35 -24.50 7.69 3.34
C VAL A 35 -24.62 6.25 2.80
N HIS A 36 -24.28 5.25 3.61
CA HIS A 36 -24.28 3.84 3.24
C HIS A 36 -23.45 3.51 1.99
N ALA A 37 -22.38 4.28 1.73
CA ALA A 37 -21.47 4.01 0.62
C ALA A 37 -20.44 2.95 1.00
N ARG A 38 -20.03 2.14 0.02
CA ARG A 38 -18.88 1.23 0.18
C ARG A 38 -17.59 2.04 0.33
N PHE A 39 -16.77 1.69 1.30
CA PHE A 39 -15.48 2.33 1.52
C PHE A 39 -14.35 1.32 1.35
N ILE A 40 -13.47 1.57 0.38
CA ILE A 40 -12.25 0.77 0.15
C ILE A 40 -11.05 1.67 0.39
N HIS A 41 -10.17 1.24 1.30
CA HIS A 41 -8.92 1.92 1.62
C HIS A 41 -7.71 1.10 1.17
N ILE A 42 -6.81 1.72 0.40
CA ILE A 42 -5.56 1.09 -0.01
C ILE A 42 -4.50 1.35 1.05
N SER A 43 -3.97 0.25 1.59
CA SER A 43 -2.89 0.24 2.57
C SER A 43 -1.61 -0.35 1.97
N THR A 44 -0.67 -0.74 2.81
CA THR A 44 0.69 -1.10 2.42
C THR A 44 1.23 -2.26 3.27
N ASP A 45 2.20 -2.98 2.74
CA ASP A 45 3.05 -3.94 3.44
C ASP A 45 3.94 -3.29 4.52
N TYR A 46 4.21 -1.98 4.44
CA TYR A 46 4.96 -1.23 5.47
C TYR A 46 4.28 -1.20 6.85
N VAL A 47 3.07 -1.73 6.98
CA VAL A 47 2.43 -1.96 8.29
C VAL A 47 3.11 -3.08 9.08
N PHE A 48 3.91 -3.92 8.43
CA PHE A 48 4.69 -4.98 9.03
C PHE A 48 6.15 -4.56 9.27
N ASP A 49 6.90 -5.34 10.05
CA ASP A 49 8.32 -5.06 10.36
C ASP A 49 9.31 -5.59 9.32
N GLY A 50 8.85 -6.41 8.39
CA GLY A 50 9.69 -6.98 7.33
C GLY A 50 10.65 -8.10 7.80
N THR A 51 10.49 -8.63 9.01
CA THR A 51 11.41 -9.63 9.58
C THR A 51 11.02 -11.08 9.27
N SER A 52 9.78 -11.31 8.81
CA SER A 52 9.30 -12.64 8.49
C SER A 52 10.02 -13.25 7.29
N LYS A 53 10.33 -14.55 7.40
CA LYS A 53 10.87 -15.36 6.28
C LYS A 53 9.78 -15.98 5.41
N THR A 54 8.52 -15.81 5.81
CA THR A 54 7.33 -16.30 5.09
C THR A 54 6.41 -15.13 4.80
N PRO A 55 5.55 -15.21 3.77
CA PRO A 55 4.59 -14.15 3.49
C PRO A 55 3.71 -13.84 4.70
N TYR A 56 3.52 -12.56 4.99
CA TYR A 56 2.59 -12.10 6.01
C TYR A 56 1.14 -12.38 5.60
N ARG A 57 0.32 -12.69 6.60
CA ARG A 57 -1.12 -12.89 6.43
C ARG A 57 -1.89 -11.68 6.94
N GLU A 58 -3.16 -11.56 6.56
CA GLU A 58 -4.01 -10.41 6.91
C GLU A 58 -4.19 -10.24 8.42
N HIS A 59 -4.15 -11.33 9.19
CA HIS A 59 -4.32 -11.37 10.63
C HIS A 59 -3.02 -11.33 11.43
N ASP A 60 -1.86 -11.29 10.77
CA ASP A 60 -0.58 -11.14 11.45
C ASP A 60 -0.47 -9.77 12.10
N TYR A 61 0.22 -9.71 13.24
CA TYR A 61 0.42 -8.47 13.98
C TYR A 61 1.21 -7.45 13.15
N THR A 62 0.68 -6.23 13.09
CA THR A 62 1.38 -5.11 12.47
C THR A 62 2.42 -4.55 13.44
N ASN A 63 3.62 -4.25 12.92
CA ASN A 63 4.73 -3.65 13.67
C ASN A 63 5.52 -2.69 12.77
N PRO A 64 4.90 -1.57 12.33
CA PRO A 64 5.50 -0.66 11.36
C PRO A 64 6.75 0.03 11.90
N GLN A 65 7.83 -0.01 11.13
CA GLN A 65 9.12 0.54 11.52
C GLN A 65 9.31 2.01 11.11
N SER A 66 8.59 2.48 10.10
CA SER A 66 8.65 3.85 9.59
C SER A 66 7.44 4.69 10.02
N VAL A 67 7.58 6.02 9.99
CA VAL A 67 6.44 6.94 10.17
C VAL A 67 5.36 6.67 9.13
N TYR A 68 5.74 6.48 7.86
CA TYR A 68 4.78 6.11 6.82
C TYR A 68 3.97 4.87 7.20
N GLY A 69 4.64 3.77 7.55
CA GLY A 69 3.98 2.54 7.98
C GLY A 69 3.06 2.75 9.19
N ARG A 70 3.51 3.49 10.21
CA ARG A 70 2.69 3.85 11.39
C ARG A 70 1.44 4.63 11.00
N THR A 71 1.56 5.62 10.10
CA THR A 71 0.40 6.41 9.67
C THR A 71 -0.60 5.56 8.90
N LYS A 72 -0.13 4.64 8.05
CA LYS A 72 -1.00 3.72 7.28
C LYS A 72 -1.69 2.71 8.19
N ALA A 73 -0.97 2.07 9.13
CA ALA A 73 -1.54 1.16 10.11
C ALA A 73 -2.60 1.86 11.00
N THR A 74 -2.32 3.10 11.44
CA THR A 74 -3.30 3.91 12.17
C THR A 74 -4.54 4.20 11.31
N GLY A 75 -4.36 4.49 10.01
CA GLY A 75 -5.46 4.70 9.07
C GLY A 75 -6.35 3.48 8.91
N GLU A 76 -5.78 2.26 8.87
CA GLU A 76 -6.55 1.01 8.85
C GLU A 76 -7.45 0.88 10.09
N LEU A 77 -6.87 1.07 11.27
CA LEU A 77 -7.59 1.00 12.54
C LEU A 77 -8.72 2.03 12.62
N LEU A 78 -8.44 3.27 12.24
CA LEU A 78 -9.42 4.34 12.25
C LEU A 78 -10.53 4.15 11.21
N ALA A 79 -10.20 3.62 10.03
CA ALA A 79 -11.21 3.27 9.02
C ALA A 79 -12.19 2.22 9.54
N LEU A 80 -11.67 1.12 10.11
CA LEU A 80 -12.51 0.04 10.65
C LEU A 80 -13.30 0.47 11.89
N ALA A 81 -12.75 1.35 12.74
CA ALA A 81 -13.45 1.90 13.89
C ALA A 81 -14.61 2.82 13.47
N ALA A 82 -14.39 3.69 12.47
CA ALA A 82 -15.42 4.60 11.96
C ALA A 82 -16.48 3.87 11.13
N ASN A 83 -16.06 2.92 10.30
CA ASN A 83 -16.93 2.14 9.44
C ASN A 83 -16.51 0.66 9.43
N PRO A 84 -17.13 -0.20 10.26
CA PRO A 84 -16.82 -1.64 10.33
C PRO A 84 -17.04 -2.41 9.01
N GLU A 85 -17.78 -1.84 8.06
CA GLU A 85 -17.99 -2.40 6.72
C GLU A 85 -16.88 -2.00 5.73
N SER A 86 -15.85 -1.30 6.17
CA SER A 86 -14.71 -0.91 5.33
C SER A 86 -13.95 -2.12 4.80
N THR A 87 -13.49 -2.01 3.57
CA THR A 87 -12.52 -2.93 2.95
C THR A 87 -11.15 -2.29 2.94
N ILE A 88 -10.17 -2.93 3.56
CA ILE A 88 -8.78 -2.50 3.53
C ILE A 88 -8.01 -3.43 2.61
N ILE A 89 -7.28 -2.89 1.64
CA ILE A 89 -6.43 -3.68 0.75
C ILE A 89 -4.98 -3.27 0.97
N ARG A 90 -4.19 -4.14 1.58
CA ARG A 90 -2.74 -3.98 1.69
C ARG A 90 -2.10 -4.44 0.39
N THR A 91 -1.19 -3.65 -0.13
CA THR A 91 -0.46 -3.95 -1.37
C THR A 91 0.99 -3.52 -1.25
N SER A 92 1.84 -3.95 -2.17
CA SER A 92 3.27 -3.64 -2.16
C SER A 92 3.78 -3.30 -3.56
N TRP A 93 4.84 -2.48 -3.63
CA TRP A 93 5.66 -2.25 -4.82
C TRP A 93 4.84 -1.93 -6.07
N LEU A 94 3.85 -1.03 -5.93
CA LEU A 94 2.97 -0.62 -7.03
C LEU A 94 3.76 0.03 -8.16
N PHE A 95 3.50 -0.43 -9.37
CA PHE A 95 4.05 0.16 -10.58
C PHE A 95 2.99 0.27 -11.68
N SER A 96 3.17 1.21 -12.57
CA SER A 96 2.35 1.39 -13.78
C SER A 96 3.06 2.32 -14.77
N GLU A 97 2.49 2.47 -15.94
CA GLU A 97 2.84 3.49 -16.94
C GLU A 97 2.57 4.92 -16.43
N TYR A 98 1.71 5.08 -15.43
CA TYR A 98 1.35 6.38 -14.84
C TYR A 98 2.12 6.67 -13.56
N GLY A 99 2.30 7.97 -13.28
CA GLY A 99 2.95 8.44 -12.05
C GLY A 99 4.45 8.08 -11.97
N ASN A 100 5.01 8.25 -10.77
CA ASN A 100 6.39 7.86 -10.47
C ASN A 100 6.40 6.51 -9.77
N ASN A 101 7.28 5.61 -10.19
CA ASN A 101 7.45 4.30 -9.59
C ASN A 101 8.87 3.77 -9.85
N PHE A 102 9.20 2.64 -9.24
CA PHE A 102 10.51 2.01 -9.36
C PHE A 102 10.89 1.70 -10.81
N VAL A 103 10.01 1.09 -11.59
CA VAL A 103 10.27 0.71 -12.99
C VAL A 103 10.66 1.93 -13.82
N LYS A 104 9.87 3.02 -13.76
CA LYS A 104 10.17 4.26 -14.48
C LYS A 104 11.47 4.90 -14.00
N THR A 105 11.79 4.79 -12.72
CA THR A 105 13.05 5.27 -12.16
C THR A 105 14.23 4.46 -12.71
N MET A 106 14.14 3.14 -12.77
CA MET A 106 15.19 2.29 -13.35
C MET A 106 15.38 2.58 -14.84
N LEU A 107 14.29 2.67 -15.61
CA LEU A 107 14.35 3.01 -17.04
C LEU A 107 15.00 4.38 -17.32
N ARG A 108 14.76 5.35 -16.45
CA ARG A 108 15.41 6.67 -16.56
C ARG A 108 16.89 6.58 -16.21
N LEU A 109 17.22 5.96 -15.08
CA LEU A 109 18.61 5.85 -14.61
C LEU A 109 19.48 5.02 -15.56
N ALA A 110 18.93 3.98 -16.20
CA ALA A 110 19.65 3.19 -17.20
C ALA A 110 20.07 3.99 -18.44
N LYS A 111 19.40 5.11 -18.72
CA LYS A 111 19.81 6.05 -19.81
C LYS A 111 20.86 7.06 -19.36
N GLU A 112 20.99 7.28 -18.05
CA GLU A 112 21.83 8.34 -17.46
C GLU A 112 23.14 7.79 -16.88
N ARG A 113 23.23 6.47 -16.63
CA ARG A 113 24.34 5.85 -15.88
C ARG A 113 24.74 4.50 -16.49
N ASP A 114 26.03 4.24 -16.52
CA ASP A 114 26.59 2.97 -17.02
C ASP A 114 26.40 1.81 -16.04
N SER A 115 26.21 2.11 -14.75
CA SER A 115 25.97 1.10 -13.71
C SER A 115 25.07 1.63 -12.60
N LEU A 116 24.31 0.73 -12.00
CA LEU A 116 23.42 1.02 -10.88
C LEU A 116 23.61 -0.04 -9.78
N SER A 117 23.63 0.41 -8.52
CA SER A 117 23.56 -0.50 -7.38
C SER A 117 22.10 -0.58 -6.90
N VAL A 118 21.56 -1.80 -6.84
CA VAL A 118 20.21 -2.07 -6.37
C VAL A 118 20.26 -3.06 -5.21
N VAL A 119 19.49 -2.81 -4.15
CA VAL A 119 19.44 -3.68 -2.97
C VAL A 119 18.90 -5.07 -3.33
N ASN A 120 19.49 -6.11 -2.71
CA ASN A 120 19.17 -7.50 -3.02
C ASN A 120 18.77 -8.33 -1.77
N ASP A 121 18.54 -7.66 -0.66
CA ASP A 121 18.19 -8.26 0.64
C ASP A 121 16.74 -8.01 1.06
N GLN A 122 15.97 -7.26 0.25
CA GLN A 122 14.56 -6.99 0.47
C GLN A 122 13.74 -7.74 -0.56
N ILE A 123 12.81 -8.57 -0.09
CA ILE A 123 11.92 -9.39 -0.92
C ILE A 123 10.51 -8.82 -0.86
N GLY A 124 9.87 -8.67 -2.00
CA GLY A 124 8.49 -8.20 -2.11
C GLY A 124 7.81 -8.73 -3.37
N CYS A 125 6.54 -8.37 -3.52
CA CYS A 125 5.74 -8.75 -4.68
C CYS A 125 5.42 -7.48 -5.49
N PRO A 126 6.10 -7.23 -6.62
CA PRO A 126 5.72 -6.14 -7.51
C PRO A 126 4.27 -6.28 -7.96
N THR A 127 3.51 -5.20 -7.85
CA THR A 127 2.07 -5.21 -8.14
C THR A 127 1.76 -4.22 -9.25
N TYR A 128 1.20 -4.71 -10.36
CA TYR A 128 0.72 -3.82 -11.41
C TYR A 128 -0.56 -3.11 -10.94
N ALA A 129 -0.58 -1.79 -11.03
CA ALA A 129 -1.70 -0.98 -10.54
C ALA A 129 -3.01 -1.24 -11.31
N GLY A 130 -2.92 -1.67 -12.57
CA GLY A 130 -4.07 -2.09 -13.37
C GLY A 130 -4.75 -3.33 -12.79
N ASP A 131 -3.96 -4.32 -12.33
CA ASP A 131 -4.50 -5.54 -11.71
C ASP A 131 -5.17 -5.23 -10.37
N LEU A 132 -4.57 -4.35 -9.57
CA LEU A 132 -5.19 -3.87 -8.32
C LEU A 132 -6.50 -3.12 -8.61
N ALA A 133 -6.53 -2.27 -9.64
CA ALA A 133 -7.75 -1.57 -10.03
C ALA A 133 -8.86 -2.56 -10.47
N GLN A 134 -8.51 -3.58 -11.25
CA GLN A 134 -9.45 -4.62 -11.66
C GLN A 134 -9.96 -5.44 -10.46
N ALA A 135 -9.10 -5.76 -9.49
CA ALA A 135 -9.51 -6.42 -8.25
C ALA A 135 -10.50 -5.57 -7.45
N ILE A 136 -10.26 -4.26 -7.34
CA ILE A 136 -11.18 -3.32 -6.69
C ILE A 136 -12.54 -3.30 -7.40
N ILE A 137 -12.55 -3.23 -8.72
CA ILE A 137 -13.79 -3.27 -9.51
C ILE A 137 -14.55 -4.57 -9.26
N THR A 138 -13.85 -5.71 -9.24
CA THR A 138 -14.44 -7.01 -8.96
C THR A 138 -15.08 -7.07 -7.57
N LEU A 139 -14.38 -6.55 -6.54
CA LEU A 139 -14.92 -6.44 -5.18
C LEU A 139 -16.17 -5.56 -5.12
N LEU A 140 -16.19 -4.44 -5.87
CA LEU A 140 -17.33 -3.54 -5.94
C LEU A 140 -18.55 -4.15 -6.66
N GLN A 141 -18.32 -5.03 -7.63
CA GLN A 141 -19.36 -5.72 -8.37
C GLN A 141 -19.92 -6.93 -7.62
N HIS A 142 -19.20 -7.44 -6.61
CA HIS A 142 -19.67 -8.60 -5.84
C HIS A 142 -20.94 -8.24 -5.05
N PRO A 143 -21.99 -9.11 -5.10
CA PRO A 143 -23.28 -8.84 -4.44
C PRO A 143 -23.15 -8.63 -2.94
N SER A 144 -22.30 -9.41 -2.27
CA SER A 144 -22.04 -9.26 -0.84
C SER A 144 -20.86 -8.32 -0.64
N PRO A 145 -21.00 -7.30 0.22
CA PRO A 145 -19.88 -6.41 0.55
C PRO A 145 -18.71 -7.22 1.14
N SER A 146 -17.52 -7.02 0.58
CA SER A 146 -16.29 -7.49 1.21
C SER A 146 -15.93 -6.51 2.33
N ARG A 147 -15.69 -7.01 3.54
CA ARG A 147 -15.30 -6.20 4.70
C ARG A 147 -14.07 -6.80 5.35
N GLY A 148 -13.30 -5.97 6.04
CA GLY A 148 -12.08 -6.39 6.70
C GLY A 148 -10.82 -6.15 5.87
N ILE A 149 -9.75 -6.85 6.20
CA ILE A 149 -8.43 -6.66 5.60
C ILE A 149 -8.15 -7.77 4.61
N TYR A 150 -7.61 -7.37 3.46
CA TYR A 150 -7.17 -8.26 2.39
C TYR A 150 -5.77 -7.89 1.95
N HIS A 151 -5.00 -8.86 1.46
CA HIS A 151 -3.76 -8.64 0.76
C HIS A 151 -3.96 -8.80 -0.74
N PHE A 152 -3.39 -7.89 -1.52
CA PHE A 152 -3.34 -7.99 -2.97
C PHE A 152 -1.93 -7.63 -3.46
N GLY A 153 -1.26 -8.56 -4.10
CA GLY A 153 0.09 -8.41 -4.64
C GLY A 153 0.27 -9.20 -5.92
N GLY A 154 1.35 -8.93 -6.64
CA GLY A 154 1.77 -9.77 -7.75
C GLY A 154 2.03 -11.20 -7.29
N ASN A 155 1.97 -12.14 -8.22
CA ASN A 155 2.09 -13.58 -7.94
C ASN A 155 3.53 -14.09 -7.83
N LYS A 156 4.53 -13.21 -7.96
CA LYS A 156 5.95 -13.55 -7.91
C LYS A 156 6.67 -12.72 -6.85
N SER A 157 7.32 -13.38 -5.91
CA SER A 157 8.24 -12.75 -4.95
C SER A 157 9.60 -12.58 -5.61
N VAL A 158 10.17 -11.38 -5.52
CA VAL A 158 11.49 -11.03 -6.06
C VAL A 158 12.19 -10.04 -5.13
N THR A 159 13.50 -9.90 -5.27
CA THR A 159 14.24 -8.78 -4.69
C THR A 159 14.12 -7.53 -5.58
N TRP A 160 14.45 -6.35 -5.06
CA TRP A 160 14.54 -5.14 -5.89
C TRP A 160 15.54 -5.30 -7.03
N TYR A 161 16.66 -5.99 -6.75
CA TYR A 161 17.66 -6.30 -7.76
C TYR A 161 17.07 -7.17 -8.88
N GLU A 162 16.42 -8.29 -8.55
CA GLU A 162 15.78 -9.17 -9.53
C GLU A 162 14.70 -8.43 -10.32
N PHE A 163 13.90 -7.57 -9.65
CA PHE A 163 12.89 -6.75 -10.33
C PHE A 163 13.51 -5.75 -11.29
N SER A 164 14.71 -5.24 -11.01
CA SER A 164 15.41 -4.33 -11.91
C SER A 164 15.98 -5.00 -13.17
N GLN A 165 16.06 -6.36 -13.19
CA GLN A 165 16.59 -7.13 -14.33
C GLN A 165 15.50 -7.57 -15.32
N THR A 166 14.24 -7.35 -15.01
CA THR A 166 13.09 -7.71 -15.88
C THR A 166 12.63 -6.55 -16.72
#